data_79323101f4a00eeafb9a1f1bfa055331
#
_entry.id   79323101f4a00eeafb9a1f1bfa055331
#
_cell.length_a   1.000
_cell.length_b   1.000
_cell.length_c   1.000
_cell.angle_alpha   90.00
_cell.angle_beta   90.00
_cell.angle_gamma   90.00
#
_symmetry.space_group_name_H-M   'P 1'
#
loop_
_entity.id
_entity.type
_entity.pdbx_description
1 polymer ?
#
loop_
_entity_poly.entity_id
_entity_poly.type
_entity_poly.pdbx_seq_one_letter_code
_entity_poly.pdbx_strand_id
1 'polypeptide(L)'
;KLEEAILLQAELMELRANPERSGSGTVIEAKMERGRGSVATVLVQRGTLNVGDVFVAGGEWGKVRALIDDRGQNTDGAGPSVPVEVLGLNGTPFAGDDFVVVENEARAREITDYRQRMMREKQASAGARGTVEQMLSKIASGEAREVPVVVKTDVHGSLEAIRASLEKQANDQVAMRVLHGAVGGINESDVTLAQAAGAIILGFNVRANPQARELARRENIDCLLYTSDAADEASSV
;
A
#
# COMPACT_ATOMS: atom_id res chain seq x y z
N LYS A 1 -5.98 -2.98 -35.79
CA LYS A 1 -6.25 -4.46 -35.80
C LYS A 1 -6.53 -5.01 -34.41
N LEU A 2 -5.64 -4.81 -33.39
CA LEU A 2 -5.90 -5.30 -32.03
C LEU A 2 -7.07 -4.57 -31.39
N GLU A 3 -7.08 -3.23 -31.43
CA GLU A 3 -8.16 -2.38 -30.93
C GLU A 3 -9.50 -2.70 -31.61
N GLU A 4 -9.49 -2.89 -32.92
CA GLU A 4 -10.69 -3.28 -33.68
C GLU A 4 -11.26 -4.62 -33.24
N ALA A 5 -10.38 -5.59 -32.95
CA ALA A 5 -10.79 -6.91 -32.45
C ALA A 5 -11.36 -6.82 -31.03
N ILE A 6 -10.76 -5.99 -30.15
CA ILE A 6 -11.27 -5.74 -28.79
C ILE A 6 -12.64 -5.07 -28.85
N LEU A 7 -12.82 -4.03 -29.69
CA LEU A 7 -14.08 -3.32 -29.85
C LEU A 7 -15.18 -4.27 -30.38
N LEU A 8 -14.88 -5.07 -31.38
CA LEU A 8 -15.83 -6.05 -31.90
C LEU A 8 -16.27 -7.06 -30.88
N GLN A 9 -15.32 -7.56 -30.06
CA GLN A 9 -15.63 -8.48 -28.98
C GLN A 9 -16.47 -7.82 -27.88
N ALA A 10 -16.16 -6.56 -27.53
CA ALA A 10 -16.93 -5.78 -26.55
C ALA A 10 -18.37 -5.55 -27.00
N GLU A 11 -18.59 -5.23 -28.29
CA GLU A 11 -19.93 -5.09 -28.86
C GLU A 11 -20.74 -6.39 -28.80
N LEU A 12 -20.11 -7.53 -29.13
CA LEU A 12 -20.75 -8.85 -29.04
C LEU A 12 -21.13 -9.23 -27.60
N MET A 13 -20.40 -8.77 -26.60
CA MET A 13 -20.67 -9.06 -25.18
C MET A 13 -21.79 -8.20 -24.61
N GLU A 14 -22.24 -7.14 -25.27
CA GLU A 14 -23.27 -6.20 -24.80
C GLU A 14 -23.12 -5.79 -23.34
N LEU A 15 -21.90 -5.45 -22.92
CA LEU A 15 -21.59 -5.10 -21.53
C LEU A 15 -22.36 -3.85 -21.11
N ARG A 16 -23.16 -3.98 -20.05
CA ARG A 16 -24.00 -2.90 -19.50
C ARG A 16 -23.71 -2.68 -18.03
N ALA A 17 -23.76 -1.43 -17.61
CA ALA A 17 -23.69 -1.05 -16.19
C ALA A 17 -24.71 0.04 -15.90
N ASN A 18 -25.20 0.10 -14.66
CA ASN A 18 -26.11 1.15 -14.22
C ASN A 18 -25.31 2.29 -13.58
N PRO A 19 -25.29 3.50 -14.18
CA PRO A 19 -24.59 4.65 -13.61
C PRO A 19 -25.35 5.34 -12.46
N GLU A 20 -26.67 5.13 -12.33
CA GLU A 20 -27.50 5.87 -11.37
C GLU A 20 -27.46 5.32 -9.92
N ARG A 21 -26.67 4.29 -9.65
CA ARG A 21 -26.47 3.74 -8.31
C ARG A 21 -25.21 4.29 -7.66
N SER A 22 -25.06 4.05 -6.36
CA SER A 22 -23.83 4.34 -5.62
C SER A 22 -22.62 3.71 -6.28
N GLY A 23 -21.53 4.46 -6.39
CA GLY A 23 -20.29 4.03 -7.02
C GLY A 23 -19.67 2.83 -6.30
N SER A 24 -19.22 1.86 -7.08
CA SER A 24 -18.44 0.72 -6.59
C SER A 24 -17.48 0.23 -7.66
N GLY A 25 -16.37 -0.37 -7.25
CA GLY A 25 -15.35 -0.87 -8.15
C GLY A 25 -14.13 -1.36 -7.39
N THR A 26 -12.97 -1.28 -8.01
CA THR A 26 -11.73 -1.86 -7.49
C THR A 26 -10.62 -0.83 -7.45
N VAL A 27 -9.81 -0.90 -6.41
CA VAL A 27 -8.56 -0.13 -6.29
C VAL A 27 -7.51 -0.75 -7.20
N ILE A 28 -6.98 0.03 -8.13
CA ILE A 28 -5.89 -0.40 -9.03
C ILE A 28 -4.56 -0.25 -8.32
N GLU A 29 -4.36 0.93 -7.71
CA GLU A 29 -3.14 1.30 -7.01
C GLU A 29 -3.44 2.35 -5.95
N ALA A 30 -2.65 2.38 -4.89
CA ALA A 30 -2.71 3.46 -3.92
C ALA A 30 -1.32 3.82 -3.43
N LYS A 31 -1.08 5.11 -3.29
CA LYS A 31 0.22 5.69 -2.91
C LYS A 31 0.06 6.83 -1.91
N MET A 32 1.13 7.08 -1.17
CA MET A 32 1.22 8.23 -0.29
C MET A 32 2.01 9.34 -0.98
N GLU A 33 1.34 10.40 -1.40
CA GLU A 33 1.98 11.54 -2.05
C GLU A 33 2.24 12.69 -1.09
N ARG A 34 3.40 13.31 -1.22
CA ARG A 34 3.76 14.48 -0.41
C ARG A 34 2.85 15.67 -0.74
N GLY A 35 2.17 16.22 0.27
CA GLY A 35 1.26 17.36 0.12
C GLY A 35 -0.16 17.00 -0.30
N ARG A 36 -0.39 15.86 -0.98
CA ARG A 36 -1.72 15.39 -1.38
C ARG A 36 -2.27 14.31 -0.43
N GLY A 37 -1.40 13.66 0.36
CA GLY A 37 -1.76 12.58 1.28
C GLY A 37 -1.94 11.25 0.55
N SER A 38 -2.86 10.42 1.04
CA SER A 38 -3.19 9.15 0.40
C SER A 38 -4.01 9.40 -0.86
N VAL A 39 -3.52 8.89 -1.97
CA VAL A 39 -4.14 8.94 -3.30
C VAL A 39 -4.34 7.52 -3.78
N ALA A 40 -5.55 7.18 -4.25
CA ALA A 40 -5.83 5.88 -4.83
C ALA A 40 -6.36 6.03 -6.24
N THR A 41 -5.82 5.25 -7.18
CA THR A 41 -6.40 5.07 -8.50
C THR A 41 -7.44 3.95 -8.42
N VAL A 42 -8.68 4.28 -8.74
CA VAL A 42 -9.78 3.32 -8.71
C VAL A 42 -10.40 3.17 -10.10
N LEU A 43 -10.86 1.97 -10.40
CA LEU A 43 -11.69 1.70 -11.58
C LEU A 43 -13.14 1.56 -11.13
N VAL A 44 -13.98 2.51 -11.51
CA VAL A 44 -15.40 2.43 -11.26
C VAL A 44 -16.00 1.33 -12.15
N GLN A 45 -16.66 0.35 -11.55
CA GLN A 45 -17.29 -0.76 -12.27
C GLN A 45 -18.80 -0.59 -12.35
N ARG A 46 -19.41 -0.01 -11.32
CA ARG A 46 -20.87 0.20 -11.25
C ARG A 46 -21.16 1.51 -10.55
N GLY A 47 -22.25 2.14 -10.93
CA GLY A 47 -22.68 3.40 -10.35
C GLY A 47 -21.77 4.56 -10.74
N THR A 48 -21.92 5.67 -10.04
CA THR A 48 -21.10 6.87 -10.22
C THR A 48 -20.46 7.26 -8.91
N LEU A 49 -19.17 7.58 -8.95
CA LEU A 49 -18.42 8.14 -7.83
C LEU A 49 -18.34 9.65 -8.03
N ASN A 50 -18.78 10.45 -7.08
CA ASN A 50 -18.80 11.91 -7.16
C ASN A 50 -17.89 12.55 -6.09
N VAL A 51 -17.46 13.78 -6.36
CA VAL A 51 -16.80 14.61 -5.35
C VAL A 51 -17.76 14.84 -4.18
N GLY A 52 -17.29 14.64 -2.95
CA GLY A 52 -18.09 14.73 -1.73
C GLY A 52 -18.64 13.41 -1.22
N ASP A 53 -18.63 12.35 -2.02
CA ASP A 53 -19.05 11.02 -1.58
C ASP A 53 -18.15 10.48 -0.45
N VAL A 54 -18.77 9.76 0.47
CA VAL A 54 -18.06 8.97 1.48
C VAL A 54 -17.92 7.55 0.98
N PHE A 55 -16.73 6.99 1.02
CA PHE A 55 -16.47 5.66 0.50
C PHE A 55 -15.52 4.85 1.39
N VAL A 56 -15.62 3.55 1.26
CA VAL A 56 -14.73 2.56 1.91
C VAL A 56 -13.93 1.87 0.82
N ALA A 57 -12.63 1.71 1.03
CA ALA A 57 -11.72 0.97 0.15
C ALA A 57 -10.89 0.00 1.01
N GLY A 58 -11.15 -1.30 0.89
CA GLY A 58 -10.51 -2.29 1.75
C GLY A 58 -10.76 -2.04 3.23
N GLY A 59 -9.70 -1.87 3.99
CA GLY A 59 -9.71 -1.50 5.42
C GLY A 59 -9.68 0.01 5.71
N GLU A 60 -9.72 0.83 4.67
CA GLU A 60 -9.63 2.29 4.78
C GLU A 60 -10.92 2.95 4.31
N TRP A 61 -11.16 4.18 4.77
CA TRP A 61 -12.28 4.98 4.33
C TRP A 61 -11.85 6.42 4.06
N GLY A 62 -12.68 7.17 3.39
CA GLY A 62 -12.42 8.56 3.12
C GLY A 62 -13.64 9.28 2.58
N LYS A 63 -13.47 10.60 2.40
CA LYS A 63 -14.40 11.45 1.68
C LYS A 63 -13.72 11.99 0.44
N VAL A 64 -14.33 11.80 -0.70
CA VAL A 64 -13.80 12.28 -1.99
C VAL A 64 -13.64 13.80 -1.94
N ARG A 65 -12.40 14.27 -1.92
CA ARG A 65 -12.07 15.70 -1.97
C ARG A 65 -11.89 16.19 -3.39
N ALA A 66 -11.32 15.36 -4.23
CA ALA A 66 -11.13 15.61 -5.65
C ALA A 66 -11.04 14.28 -6.40
N LEU A 67 -11.48 14.30 -7.64
CA LEU A 67 -11.29 13.24 -8.63
C LEU A 67 -10.44 13.80 -9.76
N ILE A 68 -9.46 13.02 -10.20
CA ILE A 68 -8.56 13.41 -11.29
C ILE A 68 -8.63 12.32 -12.35
N ASP A 69 -8.88 12.73 -13.59
CA ASP A 69 -8.98 11.83 -14.73
C ASP A 69 -7.60 11.36 -15.23
N ASP A 70 -7.59 10.52 -16.26
CA ASP A 70 -6.40 10.00 -16.94
C ASP A 70 -5.55 11.08 -17.64
N ARG A 71 -6.07 12.30 -17.77
CA ARG A 71 -5.39 13.46 -18.35
C ARG A 71 -4.83 14.41 -17.30
N GLY A 72 -5.02 14.09 -16.02
CA GLY A 72 -4.60 14.92 -14.90
C GLY A 72 -5.54 16.11 -14.63
N GLN A 73 -6.78 16.08 -15.13
CA GLN A 73 -7.77 17.14 -14.95
C GLN A 73 -8.75 16.78 -13.85
N ASN A 74 -9.18 17.79 -13.08
CA ASN A 74 -10.23 17.58 -12.09
C ASN A 74 -11.58 17.28 -12.79
N THR A 75 -12.30 16.30 -12.27
CA THR A 75 -13.65 15.95 -12.68
C THR A 75 -14.58 15.90 -11.48
N ASP A 76 -15.87 16.19 -11.69
CA ASP A 76 -16.88 16.16 -10.62
C ASP A 76 -17.38 14.76 -10.32
N GLY A 77 -17.25 13.82 -11.28
CA GLY A 77 -17.69 12.45 -11.13
C GLY A 77 -17.08 11.50 -12.14
N ALA A 78 -17.12 10.21 -11.82
CA ALA A 78 -16.66 9.12 -12.65
C ALA A 78 -17.71 8.02 -12.72
N GLY A 79 -18.17 7.70 -13.92
CA GLY A 79 -19.12 6.63 -14.19
C GLY A 79 -18.46 5.26 -14.39
N PRO A 80 -19.24 4.24 -14.77
CA PRO A 80 -18.74 2.89 -15.01
C PRO A 80 -17.64 2.84 -16.08
N SER A 81 -16.63 2.00 -15.84
CA SER A 81 -15.45 1.79 -16.71
C SER A 81 -14.49 2.98 -16.78
N VAL A 82 -14.66 3.98 -15.91
CA VAL A 82 -13.78 5.15 -15.86
C VAL A 82 -12.75 4.96 -14.75
N PRO A 83 -11.44 4.99 -15.04
CA PRO A 83 -10.40 5.06 -14.04
C PRO A 83 -10.23 6.50 -13.54
N VAL A 84 -10.09 6.71 -12.24
CA VAL A 84 -9.85 8.02 -11.65
C VAL A 84 -8.92 7.93 -10.47
N GLU A 85 -8.08 8.96 -10.26
CA GLU A 85 -7.39 9.16 -8.99
C GLU A 85 -8.34 9.82 -8.00
N VAL A 86 -8.42 9.25 -6.82
CA VAL A 86 -9.26 9.72 -5.72
C VAL A 86 -8.40 10.28 -4.60
N LEU A 87 -8.65 11.52 -4.22
CA LEU A 87 -8.03 12.17 -3.08
C LEU A 87 -9.02 12.22 -1.91
N GLY A 88 -8.50 12.02 -0.70
CA GLY A 88 -9.30 12.18 0.53
C GLY A 88 -9.44 10.92 1.36
N LEU A 89 -8.68 9.87 1.07
CA LEU A 89 -8.53 8.69 1.90
C LEU A 89 -7.76 8.99 3.19
N ASN A 90 -8.13 8.33 4.28
CA ASN A 90 -7.45 8.43 5.56
C ASN A 90 -6.19 7.54 5.64
N GLY A 91 -6.15 6.48 4.85
CA GLY A 91 -5.02 5.56 4.74
C GLY A 91 -4.86 5.05 3.32
N THR A 92 -3.91 4.16 3.10
CA THR A 92 -3.56 3.64 1.78
C THR A 92 -4.13 2.22 1.64
N PRO A 93 -5.23 2.02 0.86
CA PRO A 93 -5.79 0.70 0.61
C PRO A 93 -4.84 -0.16 -0.23
N PHE A 94 -5.07 -1.45 -0.27
CA PHE A 94 -4.31 -2.36 -1.12
C PHE A 94 -4.84 -2.37 -2.56
N ALA A 95 -3.95 -2.60 -3.51
CA ALA A 95 -4.34 -2.90 -4.88
C ALA A 95 -5.20 -4.18 -4.90
N GLY A 96 -6.30 -4.14 -5.64
CA GLY A 96 -7.28 -5.23 -5.67
C GLY A 96 -8.39 -5.13 -4.60
N ASP A 97 -8.29 -4.20 -3.65
CA ASP A 97 -9.38 -3.96 -2.70
C ASP A 97 -10.63 -3.43 -3.41
N ASP A 98 -11.79 -3.89 -2.95
CA ASP A 98 -13.05 -3.34 -3.38
C ASP A 98 -13.31 -1.97 -2.75
N PHE A 99 -13.74 -1.00 -3.53
CA PHE A 99 -14.29 0.23 -3.00
C PHE A 99 -15.81 0.31 -3.19
N VAL A 100 -16.48 0.95 -2.24
CA VAL A 100 -17.94 1.15 -2.25
C VAL A 100 -18.28 2.49 -1.62
N VAL A 101 -19.12 3.28 -2.29
CA VAL A 101 -19.71 4.50 -1.74
C VAL A 101 -20.76 4.12 -0.69
N VAL A 102 -20.70 4.77 0.46
CA VAL A 102 -21.61 4.55 1.60
C VAL A 102 -22.36 5.83 1.98
N GLU A 103 -23.43 5.70 2.71
CA GLU A 103 -24.36 6.80 3.01
C GLU A 103 -23.72 7.92 3.86
N ASN A 104 -22.84 7.54 4.81
CA ASN A 104 -22.26 8.49 5.74
C ASN A 104 -20.94 7.97 6.36
N GLU A 105 -20.22 8.88 7.02
CA GLU A 105 -18.95 8.56 7.67
C GLU A 105 -19.06 7.57 8.83
N ALA A 106 -20.18 7.58 9.56
CA ALA A 106 -20.39 6.64 10.66
C ALA A 106 -20.44 5.20 10.15
N ARG A 107 -21.15 4.99 9.04
CA ARG A 107 -21.20 3.67 8.38
C ARG A 107 -19.85 3.26 7.80
N ALA A 108 -19.11 4.21 7.24
CA ALA A 108 -17.76 3.96 6.73
C ALA A 108 -16.85 3.47 7.86
N ARG A 109 -16.84 4.14 9.01
CA ARG A 109 -16.03 3.75 10.18
C ARG A 109 -16.40 2.38 10.71
N GLU A 110 -17.69 2.10 10.86
CA GLU A 110 -18.16 0.78 11.32
C GLU A 110 -17.63 -0.35 10.44
N ILE A 111 -17.72 -0.19 9.11
CA ILE A 111 -17.24 -1.20 8.15
C ILE A 111 -15.73 -1.37 8.23
N THR A 112 -14.97 -0.27 8.28
CA THR A 112 -13.51 -0.34 8.32
C THR A 112 -13.00 -0.89 9.63
N ASP A 113 -13.58 -0.52 10.77
CA ASP A 113 -13.23 -1.07 12.08
C ASP A 113 -13.44 -2.59 12.13
N TYR A 114 -14.56 -3.06 11.57
CA TYR A 114 -14.83 -4.49 11.46
C TYR A 114 -13.80 -5.20 10.58
N ARG A 115 -13.51 -4.67 9.39
CA ARG A 115 -12.53 -5.26 8.46
C ARG A 115 -11.13 -5.27 9.05
N GLN A 116 -10.69 -4.19 9.70
CA GLN A 116 -9.39 -4.11 10.35
C GLN A 116 -9.28 -5.09 11.52
N ARG A 117 -10.36 -5.29 12.30
CA ARG A 117 -10.39 -6.30 13.36
C ARG A 117 -10.19 -7.69 12.79
N MET A 118 -10.93 -8.05 11.75
CA MET A 118 -10.81 -9.35 11.08
C MET A 118 -9.40 -9.59 10.49
N MET A 119 -8.78 -8.54 9.93
CA MET A 119 -7.40 -8.63 9.43
C MET A 119 -6.41 -8.89 10.58
N ARG A 120 -6.54 -8.18 11.70
CA ARG A 120 -5.68 -8.39 12.90
C ARG A 120 -5.84 -9.80 13.46
N GLU A 121 -7.07 -10.33 13.55
CA GLU A 121 -7.34 -11.69 14.01
C GLU A 121 -6.71 -12.74 13.09
N LYS A 122 -6.80 -12.55 11.75
CA LYS A 122 -6.13 -13.43 10.78
C LYS A 122 -4.60 -13.40 10.93
N GLN A 123 -4.03 -12.22 11.10
CA GLN A 123 -2.58 -12.07 11.28
C GLN A 123 -2.11 -12.70 12.60
N ALA A 124 -2.84 -12.50 13.70
CA ALA A 124 -2.55 -13.09 14.98
C ALA A 124 -2.61 -14.63 14.94
N SER A 125 -3.63 -15.19 14.26
CA SER A 125 -3.77 -16.63 14.10
C SER A 125 -2.70 -17.26 13.17
N ALA A 126 -2.21 -16.50 12.18
CA ALA A 126 -1.12 -16.94 11.30
C ALA A 126 0.23 -16.92 12.02
N GLY A 127 0.48 -15.94 12.89
CA GLY A 127 1.71 -15.83 13.70
C GLY A 127 1.82 -16.85 14.83
N ALA A 128 0.70 -17.37 15.33
CA ALA A 128 0.67 -18.33 16.43
C ALA A 128 1.02 -19.79 16.00
N ARG A 129 1.23 -20.06 14.72
CA ARG A 129 1.51 -21.40 14.20
C ARG A 129 2.99 -21.79 14.18
N GLY A 130 3.88 -20.99 14.74
CA GLY A 130 5.25 -21.41 15.05
C GLY A 130 5.23 -22.37 16.25
N THR A 131 5.18 -23.68 16.01
CA THR A 131 5.25 -24.67 17.10
C THR A 131 6.61 -24.62 17.79
N VAL A 132 6.64 -24.92 19.10
CA VAL A 132 7.88 -25.06 19.90
C VAL A 132 8.88 -25.98 19.22
N GLU A 133 8.38 -26.99 18.47
CA GLU A 133 9.20 -27.91 17.66
C GLU A 133 9.92 -27.19 16.50
N GLN A 134 9.31 -26.22 15.84
CA GLN A 134 9.97 -25.41 14.80
C GLN A 134 10.99 -24.44 15.39
N MET A 135 10.77 -23.95 16.61
CA MET A 135 11.75 -23.17 17.36
C MET A 135 12.96 -24.02 17.74
N LEU A 136 12.73 -25.24 18.23
CA LEU A 136 13.78 -26.18 18.59
C LEU A 136 14.55 -26.70 17.37
N SER A 137 13.89 -26.91 16.23
CA SER A 137 14.56 -27.31 14.99
C SER A 137 15.43 -26.19 14.40
N LYS A 138 15.03 -24.94 14.52
CA LYS A 138 15.84 -23.77 14.15
C LYS A 138 17.08 -23.59 15.03
N ILE A 139 16.95 -23.89 16.32
CA ILE A 139 18.09 -23.87 17.27
C ILE A 139 19.06 -25.02 16.98
N ALA A 140 18.55 -26.17 16.54
CA ALA A 140 19.37 -27.37 16.25
C ALA A 140 20.09 -27.31 14.89
N SER A 141 19.63 -26.50 13.93
CA SER A 141 20.19 -26.42 12.57
C SER A 141 21.29 -25.38 12.36
N GLY A 142 21.83 -24.74 13.43
CA GLY A 142 22.92 -23.77 13.31
C GLY A 142 22.50 -22.54 12.50
N GLU A 143 21.92 -21.57 13.17
CA GLU A 143 21.20 -20.44 12.60
C GLU A 143 21.94 -19.69 11.51
N ALA A 144 21.30 -19.56 10.34
CA ALA A 144 21.57 -18.46 9.43
C ALA A 144 21.47 -17.13 10.20
N ARG A 145 22.42 -16.24 10.04
CA ARG A 145 22.41 -14.92 10.68
C ARG A 145 21.19 -14.15 10.17
N GLU A 146 20.17 -13.97 11.02
CA GLU A 146 19.02 -13.15 10.66
C GLU A 146 19.42 -11.67 10.67
N VAL A 147 19.23 -10.99 9.53
CA VAL A 147 19.37 -9.54 9.41
C VAL A 147 17.97 -8.93 9.43
N PRO A 148 17.60 -8.26 10.54
CA PRO A 148 16.29 -7.61 10.61
C PRO A 148 16.26 -6.36 9.74
N VAL A 149 15.14 -6.15 9.00
CA VAL A 149 14.96 -5.03 8.07
C VAL A 149 13.61 -4.37 8.29
N VAL A 150 13.57 -3.05 8.30
CA VAL A 150 12.35 -2.22 8.19
C VAL A 150 12.26 -1.71 6.76
N VAL A 151 11.15 -1.96 6.07
CA VAL A 151 10.97 -1.60 4.66
C VAL A 151 9.90 -0.51 4.54
N LYS A 152 10.23 0.59 3.85
CA LYS A 152 9.30 1.68 3.54
C LYS A 152 9.28 1.93 2.04
N THR A 153 8.09 2.01 1.46
CA THR A 153 7.91 2.16 0.01
C THR A 153 6.85 3.20 -0.31
N ASP A 154 6.81 3.66 -1.54
CA ASP A 154 5.78 4.58 -2.05
C ASP A 154 4.43 3.89 -2.29
N VAL A 155 4.46 2.61 -2.72
CA VAL A 155 3.26 1.81 -3.00
C VAL A 155 3.36 0.40 -2.40
N HIS A 156 2.21 -0.24 -2.17
CA HIS A 156 2.15 -1.61 -1.65
C HIS A 156 2.79 -2.64 -2.58
N GLY A 157 2.65 -2.47 -3.90
CA GLY A 157 3.25 -3.40 -4.87
C GLY A 157 4.78 -3.44 -4.78
N SER A 158 5.43 -2.30 -4.56
CA SER A 158 6.87 -2.23 -4.32
C SER A 158 7.27 -2.95 -3.02
N LEU A 159 6.45 -2.82 -1.97
CA LEU A 159 6.68 -3.51 -0.70
C LEU A 159 6.63 -5.03 -0.86
N GLU A 160 5.62 -5.54 -1.54
CA GLU A 160 5.47 -6.98 -1.81
C GLU A 160 6.61 -7.53 -2.66
N ALA A 161 6.99 -6.81 -3.72
CA ALA A 161 8.10 -7.20 -4.59
C ALA A 161 9.44 -7.25 -3.84
N ILE A 162 9.73 -6.24 -3.00
CA ILE A 162 10.94 -6.21 -2.18
C ILE A 162 10.93 -7.36 -1.16
N ARG A 163 9.80 -7.58 -0.46
CA ARG A 163 9.68 -8.69 0.50
C ARG A 163 9.94 -10.03 -0.18
N ALA A 164 9.28 -10.30 -1.31
CA ALA A 164 9.48 -11.54 -2.06
C ALA A 164 10.92 -11.70 -2.58
N SER A 165 11.58 -10.60 -2.94
CA SER A 165 12.97 -10.60 -3.36
C SER A 165 13.92 -10.91 -2.20
N LEU A 166 13.71 -10.31 -1.03
CA LEU A 166 14.51 -10.57 0.17
C LEU A 166 14.36 -12.03 0.65
N GLU A 167 13.13 -12.57 0.62
CA GLU A 167 12.87 -13.98 0.96
C GLU A 167 13.57 -14.95 0.00
N LYS A 168 13.63 -14.64 -1.31
CA LYS A 168 14.33 -15.47 -2.30
C LYS A 168 15.86 -15.43 -2.17
N GLN A 169 16.41 -14.35 -1.64
CA GLN A 169 17.86 -14.20 -1.44
C GLN A 169 18.36 -14.82 -0.13
N ALA A 170 17.45 -15.27 0.74
CA ALA A 170 17.82 -16.03 1.93
C ALA A 170 18.61 -17.29 1.55
N ASN A 171 19.74 -17.51 2.20
CA ASN A 171 20.59 -18.69 2.08
C ASN A 171 20.91 -19.26 3.46
N ASP A 172 21.60 -20.39 3.51
CA ASP A 172 21.95 -21.11 4.76
C ASP A 172 22.82 -20.28 5.72
N GLN A 173 23.43 -19.19 5.27
CA GLN A 173 24.31 -18.34 6.07
C GLN A 173 23.65 -17.04 6.52
N VAL A 174 22.77 -16.45 5.69
CA VAL A 174 22.12 -15.16 5.96
C VAL A 174 20.66 -15.19 5.49
N ALA A 175 19.76 -14.84 6.38
CA ALA A 175 18.34 -14.65 6.09
C ALA A 175 17.93 -13.21 6.42
N MET A 176 17.31 -12.50 5.47
CA MET A 176 16.74 -11.19 5.74
C MET A 176 15.32 -11.33 6.28
N ARG A 177 15.07 -10.74 7.44
CA ARG A 177 13.75 -10.77 8.07
C ARG A 177 13.11 -9.39 8.06
N VAL A 178 12.04 -9.22 7.29
CA VAL A 178 11.25 -7.99 7.30
C VAL A 178 10.43 -7.92 8.60
N LEU A 179 10.85 -7.08 9.53
CA LEU A 179 10.16 -6.85 10.80
C LEU A 179 8.91 -6.00 10.62
N HIS A 180 9.03 -4.94 9.81
CA HIS A 180 7.95 -4.03 9.51
C HIS A 180 8.05 -3.57 8.06
N GLY A 181 6.92 -3.56 7.37
CA GLY A 181 6.80 -3.03 6.02
C GLY A 181 5.57 -2.14 5.92
N ALA A 182 5.75 -0.90 5.44
CA ALA A 182 4.64 0.04 5.28
C ALA A 182 4.87 1.01 4.12
N VAL A 183 3.76 1.53 3.61
CA VAL A 183 3.76 2.57 2.58
C VAL A 183 3.87 3.95 3.21
N GLY A 184 4.64 4.84 2.60
CA GLY A 184 4.85 6.21 3.03
C GLY A 184 6.29 6.51 3.46
N GLY A 185 6.55 7.78 3.80
CA GLY A 185 7.87 8.23 4.23
C GLY A 185 8.35 7.60 5.54
N ILE A 186 9.65 7.59 5.74
CA ILE A 186 10.28 7.12 6.98
C ILE A 186 10.05 8.16 8.07
N ASN A 187 9.53 7.72 9.22
CA ASN A 187 9.25 8.56 10.39
C ASN A 187 10.06 8.11 11.62
N GLU A 188 9.92 8.85 12.75
CA GLU A 188 10.67 8.55 13.98
C GLU A 188 10.32 7.18 14.57
N SER A 189 9.08 6.72 14.42
CA SER A 189 8.67 5.40 14.92
C SER A 189 9.38 4.28 14.18
N ASP A 190 9.61 4.44 12.87
CA ASP A 190 10.36 3.47 12.07
C ASP A 190 11.82 3.39 12.53
N VAL A 191 12.44 4.56 12.82
CA VAL A 191 13.80 4.64 13.33
C VAL A 191 13.91 4.03 14.73
N THR A 192 12.96 4.31 15.63
CA THR A 192 12.92 3.74 16.97
C THR A 192 12.77 2.22 16.94
N LEU A 193 11.92 1.71 16.04
CA LEU A 193 11.77 0.27 15.84
C LEU A 193 13.06 -0.36 15.33
N ALA A 194 13.72 0.27 14.36
CA ALA A 194 15.00 -0.20 13.83
C ALA A 194 16.08 -0.22 14.91
N GLN A 195 16.16 0.82 15.73
CA GLN A 195 17.08 0.89 16.87
C GLN A 195 16.86 -0.26 17.86
N ALA A 196 15.61 -0.45 18.29
CA ALA A 196 15.26 -1.49 19.27
C ALA A 196 15.56 -2.91 18.78
N ALA A 197 15.47 -3.14 17.48
CA ALA A 197 15.68 -4.45 16.86
C ALA A 197 17.07 -4.65 16.24
N GLY A 198 17.94 -3.63 16.23
CA GLY A 198 19.20 -3.65 15.48
C GLY A 198 19.00 -3.82 13.98
N ALA A 199 17.92 -3.24 13.44
CA ALA A 199 17.49 -3.41 12.05
C ALA A 199 18.02 -2.31 11.15
N ILE A 200 18.18 -2.63 9.85
CA ILE A 200 18.47 -1.68 8.80
C ILE A 200 17.14 -1.14 8.25
N ILE A 201 17.09 0.16 7.91
CA ILE A 201 15.94 0.75 7.24
C ILE A 201 16.20 0.79 5.74
N LEU A 202 15.28 0.19 4.97
CA LEU A 202 15.30 0.20 3.52
C LEU A 202 14.13 1.04 3.00
N GLY A 203 14.43 2.18 2.39
CA GLY A 203 13.48 3.08 1.78
C GLY A 203 13.52 2.98 0.25
N PHE A 204 12.39 2.65 -0.38
CA PHE A 204 12.28 2.62 -1.83
C PHE A 204 11.34 3.72 -2.31
N ASN A 205 11.87 4.64 -3.10
CA ASN A 205 11.16 5.80 -3.64
C ASN A 205 10.46 6.67 -2.57
N VAL A 206 11.01 6.68 -1.35
CA VAL A 206 10.52 7.46 -0.21
C VAL A 206 11.66 8.23 0.45
N ARG A 207 11.32 9.26 1.22
CA ARG A 207 12.28 10.06 1.97
C ARG A 207 11.98 10.00 3.48
N ALA A 208 13.03 10.15 4.27
CA ALA A 208 12.88 10.33 5.71
C ALA A 208 12.45 11.77 6.02
N ASN A 209 11.54 11.95 6.98
CA ASN A 209 11.23 13.27 7.51
C ASN A 209 12.46 13.86 8.24
N PRO A 210 12.53 15.20 8.46
CA PRO A 210 13.71 15.81 9.08
C PRO A 210 14.04 15.23 10.46
N GLN A 211 13.02 14.99 11.27
CA GLN A 211 13.17 14.43 12.62
C GLN A 211 13.69 12.98 12.60
N ALA A 212 13.15 12.13 11.71
CA ALA A 212 13.62 10.76 11.54
C ALA A 212 15.07 10.71 11.06
N ARG A 213 15.46 11.63 10.15
CA ARG A 213 16.83 11.72 9.64
C ARG A 213 17.82 12.12 10.75
N GLU A 214 17.44 13.09 11.57
CA GLU A 214 18.25 13.51 12.70
C GLU A 214 18.38 12.39 13.75
N LEU A 215 17.27 11.73 14.06
CA LEU A 215 17.24 10.59 14.98
C LEU A 215 18.11 9.44 14.47
N ALA A 216 17.99 9.06 13.20
CA ALA A 216 18.78 7.99 12.61
C ALA A 216 20.29 8.28 12.64
N ARG A 217 20.70 9.53 12.39
CA ARG A 217 22.09 9.95 12.52
C ARG A 217 22.59 9.88 13.96
N ARG A 218 21.79 10.33 14.92
CA ARG A 218 22.14 10.31 16.34
C ARG A 218 22.31 8.90 16.87
N GLU A 219 21.42 7.99 16.47
CA GLU A 219 21.39 6.59 16.91
C GLU A 219 22.24 5.68 16.00
N ASN A 220 22.91 6.22 15.00
CA ASN A 220 23.77 5.51 14.04
C ASN A 220 23.05 4.34 13.35
N ILE A 221 21.84 4.59 12.83
CA ILE A 221 21.02 3.61 12.14
C ILE A 221 21.24 3.72 10.63
N ASP A 222 21.55 2.58 10.01
CA ASP A 222 21.74 2.52 8.57
C ASP A 222 20.40 2.66 7.84
N CYS A 223 20.30 3.72 7.02
CA CYS A 223 19.16 3.98 6.15
C CYS A 223 19.61 3.91 4.69
N LEU A 224 19.20 2.84 4.00
CA LEU A 224 19.45 2.65 2.58
C LEU A 224 18.27 3.21 1.79
N LEU A 225 18.50 4.27 1.02
CA LEU A 225 17.47 4.92 0.20
C LEU A 225 17.72 4.60 -1.27
N TYR A 226 16.71 4.02 -1.92
CA TYR A 226 16.73 3.71 -3.34
C TYR A 226 15.62 4.47 -4.06
N THR A 227 15.91 4.95 -5.27
CA THR A 227 14.94 5.58 -6.17
C THR A 227 14.81 4.75 -7.45
N SER A 228 13.67 4.86 -8.12
CA SER A 228 13.45 4.18 -9.41
C SER A 228 14.26 4.81 -10.56
N ASP A 229 14.76 6.04 -10.36
CA ASP A 229 15.49 6.79 -11.37
C ASP A 229 16.94 7.04 -10.90
N ALA A 230 17.90 6.46 -11.60
CA ALA A 230 19.33 6.60 -11.31
C ALA A 230 19.87 8.03 -11.47
N ALA A 231 19.05 8.96 -11.99
CA ALA A 231 19.40 10.37 -12.17
C ALA A 231 19.34 11.20 -10.87
N ASP A 232 18.68 10.72 -9.80
CA ASP A 232 18.52 11.44 -8.53
C ASP A 232 19.66 11.17 -7.53
N GLU A 233 20.61 10.29 -7.83
CA GLU A 233 21.76 9.96 -6.95
C GLU A 233 22.77 11.12 -6.79
N ALA A 234 22.70 12.14 -7.62
CA ALA A 234 23.65 13.27 -7.58
C ALA A 234 23.32 14.33 -6.51
N SER A 235 22.24 14.23 -5.76
CA SER A 235 21.76 15.27 -4.83
C SER A 235 21.82 14.91 -3.34
N SER A 236 22.47 13.81 -2.96
CA SER A 236 22.58 13.38 -1.56
C SER A 236 24.03 13.12 -1.14
N VAL A 237 24.79 14.22 -1.03
CA VAL A 237 26.01 14.29 -0.20
C VAL A 237 25.85 15.37 0.84
#